data_d7092c5b6c3eebf0862ae65aef0ae66f
#
_entry.id   d7092c5b6c3eebf0862ae65aef0ae66f
#
_cell.length_a   1.000
_cell.length_b   1.000
_cell.length_c   1.000
_cell.angle_alpha   90.00
_cell.angle_beta   90.00
_cell.angle_gamma   90.00
#
_symmetry.space_group_name_H-M   'P 1'
#
loop_
_entity.id
_entity.type
_entity.pdbx_description
1 polymer ?
#
loop_
_entity_poly.entity_id
_entity_poly.type
_entity_poly.pdbx_seq_one_letter_code
_entity_poly.pdbx_strand_id
1 'polypeptide(L)' 'MEIKNKTYKVVTPNEGMWLYNESDNIISDNVYMPDGADVSVWKEITEAKKQELEAQWQAEMEAEMEVQSGEE' A
#
# COMPACT_ATOMS: atom_id res chain seq x y z
N MET A 1 -26.42 -13.88 7.87
CA MET A 1 -25.30 -13.65 7.78
C MET A 1 -24.20 -14.57 7.83
N GLU A 2 -23.72 -14.82 6.73
CA GLU A 2 -22.68 -15.76 6.57
C GLU A 2 -21.34 -15.15 6.70
N ILE A 3 -21.27 -13.91 7.02
CA ILE A 3 -20.00 -13.26 7.12
C ILE A 3 -19.13 -13.84 8.19
N LYS A 4 -19.73 -14.30 9.24
CA LYS A 4 -18.96 -14.83 10.34
C LYS A 4 -18.20 -16.08 9.95
N ASN A 5 -18.57 -16.70 8.86
CA ASN A 5 -17.88 -17.90 8.43
C ASN A 5 -16.69 -17.62 7.55
N LYS A 6 -16.46 -16.37 7.21
CA LYS A 6 -15.32 -16.06 6.39
C LYS A 6 -14.04 -16.17 7.17
N THR A 7 -13.04 -16.69 6.52
CA THR A 7 -11.73 -16.86 7.13
C THR A 7 -10.76 -15.89 6.48
N TYR A 8 -10.04 -15.17 7.31
CA TYR A 8 -9.04 -14.24 6.81
C TYR A 8 -7.69 -14.63 7.35
N LYS A 9 -6.66 -14.37 6.57
CA LYS A 9 -5.31 -14.53 7.03
C LYS A 9 -4.66 -13.15 7.09
N VAL A 10 -3.74 -13.00 8.01
CA VAL A 10 -3.02 -11.75 8.18
C VAL A 10 -1.66 -11.90 7.53
N VAL A 11 -1.35 -11.01 6.60
CA VAL A 11 -0.04 -10.97 5.97
C VAL A 11 0.74 -9.89 6.67
N THR A 12 1.85 -10.27 7.28
CA THR A 12 2.67 -9.35 8.05
C THR A 12 4.08 -9.37 7.47
N PRO A 13 4.69 -8.21 7.25
CA PRO A 13 6.05 -8.18 6.72
C PRO A 13 7.05 -8.54 7.82
N ASN A 14 8.27 -8.79 7.41
CA ASN A 14 9.34 -9.01 8.35
C ASN A 14 9.57 -7.74 9.15
N GLU A 15 10.23 -7.91 10.27
CA GLU A 15 10.49 -6.78 11.15
C GLU A 15 11.25 -5.70 10.39
N GLY A 16 10.78 -4.48 10.51
CA GLY A 16 11.43 -3.35 9.83
C GLY A 16 11.04 -3.22 8.38
N MET A 17 10.12 -4.05 7.90
CA MET A 17 9.70 -4.01 6.51
C MET A 17 8.26 -3.58 6.41
N TRP A 18 7.83 -3.33 5.19
CA TRP A 18 6.46 -2.90 4.91
C TRP A 18 5.93 -3.71 3.75
N LEU A 19 4.61 -3.76 3.65
CA LEU A 19 3.95 -4.42 2.52
C LEU A 19 3.53 -3.36 1.52
N TYR A 20 3.83 -3.61 0.26
CA TYR A 20 3.56 -2.67 -0.81
C TYR A 20 2.73 -3.35 -1.89
N ASN A 21 1.59 -2.76 -2.21
CA ASN A 21 0.75 -3.23 -3.31
C ASN A 21 0.95 -2.27 -4.48
N GLU A 22 1.70 -2.73 -5.46
CA GLU A 22 2.06 -1.89 -6.58
C GLU A 22 0.85 -1.52 -7.41
N SER A 23 -0.08 -2.44 -7.56
CA SER A 23 -1.26 -2.17 -8.38
C SER A 23 -2.09 -1.04 -7.80
N ASP A 24 -2.21 -1.01 -6.50
CA ASP A 24 -3.06 -0.02 -5.83
C ASP A 24 -2.26 1.12 -5.24
N ASN A 25 -0.93 1.04 -5.27
CA ASN A 25 -0.06 2.06 -4.67
C ASN A 25 -0.36 2.26 -3.21
N ILE A 26 -0.42 1.16 -2.48
CA ILE A 26 -0.73 1.19 -1.05
C ILE A 26 0.40 0.53 -0.28
N ILE A 27 0.79 1.15 0.81
CA ILE A 27 1.78 0.59 1.72
C ILE A 27 1.10 0.36 3.06
N SER A 28 1.32 -0.81 3.63
CA SER A 28 0.67 -1.16 4.89
C SER A 28 1.62 -1.93 5.77
N ASP A 29 1.37 -1.89 7.08
CA ASP A 29 2.19 -2.66 8.00
C ASP A 29 1.64 -4.07 8.20
N ASN A 30 0.38 -4.30 7.89
CA ASN A 30 -0.14 -5.66 7.78
C ASN A 30 -1.44 -5.60 7.00
N VAL A 31 -1.83 -6.74 6.46
CA VAL A 31 -2.98 -6.81 5.57
C VAL A 31 -3.82 -8.02 5.93
N TYR A 32 -5.12 -7.82 6.00
CA TYR A 32 -6.05 -8.92 6.20
C TYR A 32 -6.60 -9.32 4.84
N MET A 33 -6.37 -10.57 4.45
CA MET A 33 -6.81 -11.05 3.16
C MET A 33 -7.73 -12.24 3.32
N PRO A 34 -8.74 -12.36 2.46
CA PRO A 34 -9.60 -13.53 2.51
C PRO A 34 -8.79 -14.79 2.23
N ASP A 35 -9.23 -15.87 2.81
CA ASP A 35 -8.60 -17.16 2.57
C ASP A 35 -8.66 -17.45 1.09
N GLY A 36 -7.54 -17.85 0.53
CA GLY A 36 -7.48 -18.15 -0.89
C GLY A 36 -7.08 -16.99 -1.78
N ALA A 37 -6.96 -15.79 -1.22
CA ALA A 37 -6.54 -14.64 -2.01
C ALA A 37 -5.06 -14.76 -2.35
N ASP A 38 -4.68 -14.11 -3.43
CA ASP A 38 -3.31 -14.13 -3.90
C ASP A 38 -2.49 -13.11 -3.11
N VAL A 39 -1.68 -13.61 -2.19
CA VAL A 39 -0.90 -12.71 -1.34
C VAL A 39 0.33 -12.17 -2.06
N SER A 40 0.65 -12.72 -3.21
CA SER A 40 1.86 -12.26 -3.91
C SER A 40 1.73 -10.85 -4.45
N VAL A 41 0.52 -10.28 -4.45
CA VAL A 41 0.36 -8.88 -4.85
C VAL A 41 0.98 -7.93 -3.84
N TRP A 42 1.23 -8.41 -2.62
CA TRP A 42 1.87 -7.61 -1.60
C TRP A 42 3.33 -7.99 -1.50
N LYS A 43 4.21 -7.04 -1.74
CA LYS A 43 5.65 -7.28 -1.69
C LYS A 43 6.23 -6.59 -0.48
N GLU A 44 7.30 -7.16 0.04
CA GLU A 44 7.98 -6.55 1.18
C GLU A 44 8.97 -5.51 0.68
N ILE A 45 8.92 -4.35 1.29
CA ILE A 45 9.86 -3.28 0.97
C ILE A 45 10.46 -2.78 2.27
N THR A 46 11.64 -2.17 2.15
CA THR A 46 12.31 -1.63 3.32
C THR A 46 11.74 -0.27 3.69
N GLU A 47 12.10 0.18 4.88
CA GLU A 47 11.68 1.52 5.32
C GLU A 47 12.20 2.58 4.37
N ALA A 48 13.43 2.44 3.89
CA ALA A 48 13.98 3.41 2.97
C ALA A 48 13.17 3.45 1.68
N LYS A 49 12.80 2.28 1.18
CA LYS A 49 12.00 2.22 -0.04
C LYS A 49 10.63 2.82 0.18
N LYS A 50 10.05 2.57 1.36
CA LYS A 50 8.75 3.15 1.68
C LYS A 50 8.82 4.67 1.64
N GLN A 51 9.84 5.23 2.26
CA GLN A 51 9.99 6.68 2.27
C GLN A 51 10.20 7.24 0.88
N GLU A 52 10.93 6.51 0.06
CA GLU A 52 11.16 6.93 -1.32
C GLU A 52 9.85 6.98 -2.10
N LEU A 53 9.03 5.97 -1.95
CA LEU A 53 7.75 5.92 -2.66
C LEU A 53 6.82 7.02 -2.18
N GLU A 54 6.77 7.23 -0.89
CA GLU A 54 5.90 8.26 -0.34
C GLU A 54 6.33 9.65 -0.81
N ALA A 55 7.63 9.87 -0.89
CA ALA A 55 8.14 11.14 -1.39
C ALA A 55 7.75 11.36 -2.85
N GLN A 56 7.83 10.31 -3.65
CA GLN A 56 7.43 10.41 -5.04
C GLN A 56 5.96 10.75 -5.17
N TRP A 57 5.12 10.06 -4.39
CA TRP A 57 3.69 10.31 -4.44
C TRP A 57 3.36 11.73 -4.02
N GLN A 58 4.02 12.20 -2.99
CA GLN A 58 3.77 13.55 -2.52
C GLN A 58 4.20 14.58 -3.56
N ALA A 59 5.33 14.35 -4.21
CA ALA A 59 5.78 15.25 -5.25
C ALA A 59 4.79 15.29 -6.42
N GLU A 60 4.24 14.14 -6.76
CA GLU A 60 3.27 14.10 -7.83
C GLU A 60 2.01 14.86 -7.48
N MET A 61 1.57 14.71 -6.24
CA MET A 61 0.38 15.43 -5.81
C MET A 61 0.61 16.93 -5.78
N GLU A 62 1.78 17.34 -5.34
CA GLU A 62 2.08 18.75 -5.32
C GLU A 62 2.19 19.32 -6.72
N ALA A 63 2.75 18.56 -7.63
CA ALA A 63 2.84 19.01 -9.01
C ALA A 63 1.46 19.19 -9.61
N GLU A 64 0.55 18.28 -9.31
CA GLU A 64 -0.80 18.43 -9.82
C GLU A 64 -1.49 19.64 -9.24
N MET A 65 -1.27 19.88 -7.96
CA MET A 65 -1.88 21.04 -7.33
C MET A 65 -1.34 22.33 -7.90
N GLU A 66 -0.06 22.36 -8.18
CA GLU A 66 0.52 23.54 -8.79
C GLU A 66 -0.04 23.80 -10.17
N VAL A 67 -0.20 22.74 -10.93
CA VAL A 67 -0.76 22.88 -12.26
C VAL A 67 -2.16 23.45 -12.19
N GLN A 68 -2.95 22.96 -11.26
CA GLN A 68 -4.30 23.46 -11.12
C GLN A 68 -4.30 24.91 -10.69
N SER A 69 -3.42 25.26 -9.79
CA SER A 69 -3.33 26.64 -9.38
C SER A 69 -2.93 27.54 -10.53
N GLY A 70 -2.01 27.06 -11.33
CA GLY A 70 -1.50 27.86 -12.43
C GLY A 70 -2.55 28.19 -13.44
N GLU A 71 -3.59 27.41 -13.49
CA GLU A 71 -4.61 27.69 -14.45
C GLU A 71 -5.48 28.86 -14.11
N GLU A 72 -5.39 29.29 -12.90
CA GLU A 72 -6.13 30.45 -12.53
C GLU A 72 -5.66 31.68 -13.25
#